data_1cd7d3afd3b45f5dfee48ffa340af601
#
_entry.id   1cd7d3afd3b45f5dfee48ffa340af601
#
_cell.length_a   1.000
_cell.length_b   1.000
_cell.length_c   1.000
_cell.angle_alpha   90.00
_cell.angle_beta   90.00
_cell.angle_gamma   90.00
#
_symmetry.space_group_name_H-M   'P 1'
#
loop_
_entity.id
_entity.type
_entity.pdbx_description
1 polymer ?
#
loop_
_entity_poly.entity_id
_entity_poly.type
_entity_poly.pdbx_seq_one_letter_code
_entity_poly.pdbx_strand_id
1 'polypeptide(L)'
;LEERTDEEHPLSTTQLINILNDEYGISAHRTTVTKDIAALQEFGMDIVTIHSTQSKYFVASRKFELPELKLLIDAVESSKFITKKKSETLIEKIHTMTSPGQVAKLKRNNYVVNRIKPDNEQIYYIIDAINDAINAGKQISFQYYDYTGLKKKVLKNKGEIYKLSPYKLLWCGDYYYVLGYSEKKSKVINFRVDRIASKPEILDKDIISMPDDFDIENYTKEVFFM
;
A
#
# COMPACT_ATOMS: atom_id res chain seq x y z
N LEU A 1 14.33 -6.89 19.69
CA LEU A 1 15.50 -7.08 18.82
C LEU A 1 15.20 -6.70 17.37
N GLU A 2 14.20 -7.31 16.75
CA GLU A 2 13.89 -7.12 15.31
C GLU A 2 13.69 -5.63 14.93
N GLU A 3 13.03 -4.85 15.77
CA GLU A 3 12.75 -3.43 15.52
C GLU A 3 13.94 -2.50 15.80
N ARG A 4 14.99 -2.98 16.52
CA ARG A 4 15.99 -2.08 17.10
C ARG A 4 17.42 -2.39 16.74
N THR A 5 17.67 -3.54 16.13
CA THR A 5 19.03 -3.98 15.84
C THR A 5 19.22 -4.22 14.36
N ASP A 6 20.42 -4.06 13.91
CA ASP A 6 20.95 -4.50 12.61
C ASP A 6 22.45 -4.77 12.77
N GLU A 7 23.11 -5.20 11.69
CA GLU A 7 24.53 -5.56 11.68
C GLU A 7 25.44 -4.40 12.18
N GLU A 8 25.08 -3.15 11.88
CA GLU A 8 25.86 -1.97 12.29
C GLU A 8 25.49 -1.49 13.70
N HIS A 9 24.29 -1.86 14.19
CA HIS A 9 23.74 -1.42 15.47
C HIS A 9 23.31 -2.59 16.36
N PRO A 10 24.25 -3.51 16.72
CA PRO A 10 23.95 -4.61 17.61
C PRO A 10 23.78 -4.10 19.07
N LEU A 11 22.87 -4.69 19.84
CA LEU A 11 22.64 -4.35 21.22
C LEU A 11 23.30 -5.35 22.19
N SER A 12 23.95 -4.83 23.24
CA SER A 12 24.47 -5.65 24.33
C SER A 12 23.36 -6.13 25.26
N THR A 13 23.62 -7.19 26.03
CA THR A 13 22.68 -7.68 27.05
C THR A 13 22.25 -6.57 28.01
N THR A 14 23.17 -5.68 28.42
CA THR A 14 22.88 -4.56 29.33
C THR A 14 21.92 -3.56 28.68
N GLN A 15 22.14 -3.23 27.40
CA GLN A 15 21.24 -2.33 26.65
C GLN A 15 19.84 -2.94 26.51
N LEU A 16 19.76 -4.25 26.25
CA LEU A 16 18.47 -4.95 26.18
C LEU A 16 17.72 -4.91 27.51
N ILE A 17 18.42 -5.12 28.63
CA ILE A 17 17.83 -5.03 29.98
C ILE A 17 17.30 -3.62 30.24
N ASN A 18 18.06 -2.59 29.91
CA ASN A 18 17.63 -1.20 30.09
C ASN A 18 16.38 -0.90 29.24
N ILE A 19 16.35 -1.30 27.97
CA ILE A 19 15.19 -1.13 27.10
C ILE A 19 13.95 -1.86 27.67
N LEU A 20 14.11 -3.11 28.13
CA LEU A 20 13.03 -3.88 28.75
C LEU A 20 12.46 -3.18 29.99
N ASN A 21 13.34 -2.63 30.84
CA ASN A 21 12.94 -1.94 32.05
C ASN A 21 12.29 -0.58 31.74
N ASP A 22 12.95 0.26 30.94
CA ASP A 22 12.58 1.66 30.75
C ASP A 22 11.33 1.85 29.87
N GLU A 23 11.17 0.98 28.87
CA GLU A 23 10.06 1.12 27.90
C GLU A 23 8.90 0.16 28.17
N TYR A 24 9.20 -1.04 28.73
CA TYR A 24 8.19 -2.08 28.94
C TYR A 24 7.92 -2.38 30.41
N GLY A 25 8.67 -1.78 31.34
CA GLY A 25 8.54 -2.04 32.78
C GLY A 25 8.91 -3.48 33.18
N ILE A 26 9.70 -4.17 32.34
CA ILE A 26 10.10 -5.56 32.57
C ILE A 26 11.48 -5.61 33.23
N SER A 27 11.55 -6.06 34.47
CA SER A 27 12.81 -6.33 35.15
C SER A 27 13.35 -7.69 34.73
N ALA A 28 14.50 -7.73 34.10
CA ALA A 28 15.14 -8.97 33.64
C ALA A 28 16.59 -9.06 34.09
N HIS A 29 17.02 -10.31 34.41
CA HIS A 29 18.42 -10.58 34.69
C HIS A 29 19.19 -10.96 33.41
N ARG A 30 20.51 -10.75 33.46
CA ARG A 30 21.41 -11.06 32.33
C ARG A 30 21.27 -12.49 31.84
N THR A 31 21.18 -13.43 32.77
CA THR A 31 21.01 -14.86 32.46
C THR A 31 19.68 -15.19 31.83
N THR A 32 18.62 -14.48 32.21
CA THR A 32 17.29 -14.63 31.60
C THR A 32 17.32 -14.17 30.14
N VAL A 33 17.83 -12.96 29.90
CA VAL A 33 17.92 -12.41 28.52
C VAL A 33 18.76 -13.33 27.61
N THR A 34 19.87 -13.87 28.09
CA THR A 34 20.69 -14.81 27.32
C THR A 34 19.94 -16.12 27.00
N LYS A 35 19.17 -16.66 27.96
CA LYS A 35 18.32 -17.85 27.73
C LYS A 35 17.19 -17.56 26.74
N ASP A 36 16.56 -16.42 26.89
CA ASP A 36 15.46 -16.00 25.98
C ASP A 36 15.98 -15.83 24.53
N ILE A 37 17.18 -15.27 24.36
CA ILE A 37 17.81 -15.17 23.04
C ILE A 37 18.06 -16.56 22.45
N ALA A 38 18.61 -17.51 23.26
CA ALA A 38 18.82 -18.87 22.79
C ALA A 38 17.52 -19.55 22.40
N ALA A 39 16.46 -19.37 23.20
CA ALA A 39 15.13 -19.90 22.89
C ALA A 39 14.56 -19.30 21.58
N LEU A 40 14.75 -18.01 21.35
CA LEU A 40 14.33 -17.35 20.10
C LEU A 40 15.11 -17.89 18.89
N GLN A 41 16.40 -18.16 19.04
CA GLN A 41 17.22 -18.81 18.00
C GLN A 41 16.74 -20.23 17.70
N GLU A 42 16.43 -21.03 18.74
CA GLU A 42 15.84 -22.37 18.58
C GLU A 42 14.46 -22.32 17.89
N PHE A 43 13.69 -21.26 18.14
CA PHE A 43 12.40 -21.03 17.49
C PHE A 43 12.52 -20.60 16.01
N GLY A 44 13.75 -20.40 15.52
CA GLY A 44 14.03 -20.07 14.12
C GLY A 44 14.28 -18.59 13.84
N MET A 45 14.44 -17.76 14.89
CA MET A 45 14.83 -16.37 14.71
C MET A 45 16.32 -16.26 14.41
N ASP A 46 16.68 -15.64 13.31
CA ASP A 46 18.09 -15.49 12.89
C ASP A 46 18.79 -14.38 13.69
N ILE A 47 19.11 -14.69 14.93
CA ILE A 47 19.83 -13.78 15.83
C ILE A 47 21.32 -14.11 15.79
N VAL A 48 22.11 -13.17 15.32
CA VAL A 48 23.57 -13.27 15.35
C VAL A 48 24.09 -12.77 16.69
N THR A 49 24.99 -13.55 17.28
CA THR A 49 25.70 -13.19 18.50
C THR A 49 27.14 -12.79 18.17
N ILE A 50 27.49 -11.54 18.47
CA ILE A 50 28.88 -11.07 18.38
C ILE A 50 29.53 -11.28 19.75
N HIS A 51 30.50 -12.17 19.80
CA HIS A 51 31.28 -12.44 21.01
C HIS A 51 32.37 -11.39 21.18
N SER A 52 32.26 -10.58 22.21
CA SER A 52 33.26 -9.60 22.67
C SER A 52 33.31 -9.59 24.20
N THR A 53 33.95 -8.61 24.81
CA THR A 53 33.89 -8.39 26.27
C THR A 53 32.45 -8.36 26.82
N GLN A 54 31.50 -7.94 26.02
CA GLN A 54 30.07 -8.09 26.25
C GLN A 54 29.44 -8.63 24.98
N SER A 55 28.69 -9.73 25.09
CA SER A 55 27.94 -10.27 23.95
C SER A 55 26.95 -9.24 23.44
N LYS A 56 26.92 -9.04 22.13
CA LYS A 56 25.97 -8.19 21.42
C LYS A 56 25.17 -9.04 20.45
N TYR A 57 23.96 -8.61 20.20
CA TYR A 57 22.99 -9.37 19.42
C TYR A 57 22.33 -8.46 18.38
N PHE A 58 22.09 -9.03 17.21
CA PHE A 58 21.24 -8.40 16.20
C PHE A 58 20.48 -9.45 15.39
N VAL A 59 19.37 -9.06 14.82
CA VAL A 59 18.61 -9.91 13.90
C VAL A 59 19.15 -9.72 12.49
N ALA A 60 19.67 -10.81 11.90
CA ALA A 60 20.30 -10.78 10.59
C ALA A 60 19.29 -10.88 9.46
N SER A 61 18.38 -11.86 9.47
CA SER A 61 17.38 -12.00 8.43
C SER A 61 16.10 -11.25 8.78
N ARG A 62 15.53 -10.58 7.78
CA ARG A 62 14.27 -9.83 7.89
C ARG A 62 13.32 -10.25 6.78
N LYS A 63 12.03 -9.98 6.97
CA LYS A 63 11.01 -10.23 5.94
C LYS A 63 11.30 -9.49 4.64
N PHE A 64 11.91 -8.31 4.75
CA PHE A 64 12.31 -7.47 3.63
C PHE A 64 13.75 -7.01 3.81
N GLU A 65 14.52 -7.10 2.74
CA GLU A 65 15.84 -6.51 2.66
C GLU A 65 15.76 -4.99 2.44
N LEU A 66 16.83 -4.27 2.78
CA LEU A 66 16.87 -2.81 2.64
C LEU A 66 16.61 -2.32 1.20
N PRO A 67 17.14 -2.96 0.14
CA PRO A 67 16.82 -2.60 -1.24
C PRO A 67 15.33 -2.80 -1.58
N GLU A 68 14.69 -3.84 -1.04
CA GLU A 68 13.27 -4.12 -1.25
C GLU A 68 12.39 -3.05 -0.59
N LEU A 69 12.71 -2.67 0.66
CA LEU A 69 12.03 -1.58 1.35
C LEU A 69 12.16 -0.27 0.58
N LYS A 70 13.35 0.00 0.01
CA LYS A 70 13.56 1.17 -0.84
C LYS A 70 12.67 1.16 -2.07
N LEU A 71 12.55 0.03 -2.77
CA LEU A 71 11.65 -0.11 -3.92
C LEU A 71 10.19 0.14 -3.53
N LEU A 72 9.74 -0.37 -2.37
CA LEU A 72 8.39 -0.12 -1.86
C LEU A 72 8.16 1.37 -1.58
N ILE A 73 9.12 2.04 -0.94
CA ILE A 73 9.05 3.48 -0.67
C ILE A 73 9.00 4.26 -1.99
N ASP A 74 9.89 3.97 -2.93
CA ASP A 74 9.95 4.64 -4.23
C ASP A 74 8.63 4.44 -5.03
N ALA A 75 8.03 3.25 -4.96
CA ALA A 75 6.73 2.97 -5.56
C ALA A 75 5.61 3.81 -4.94
N VAL A 76 5.56 3.91 -3.60
CA VAL A 76 4.58 4.75 -2.89
C VAL A 76 4.79 6.23 -3.21
N GLU A 77 6.03 6.71 -3.19
CA GLU A 77 6.35 8.11 -3.48
C GLU A 77 6.08 8.47 -4.94
N SER A 78 6.42 7.60 -5.88
CA SER A 78 6.23 7.82 -7.31
C SER A 78 4.76 7.76 -7.75
N SER A 79 3.91 7.10 -6.96
CA SER A 79 2.50 6.94 -7.30
C SER A 79 1.76 8.28 -7.35
N LYS A 80 1.18 8.59 -8.51
CA LYS A 80 0.27 9.74 -8.69
C LYS A 80 -1.14 9.48 -8.17
N PHE A 81 -1.41 8.26 -7.77
CA PHE A 81 -2.70 7.81 -7.29
C PHE A 81 -2.86 8.02 -5.78
N ILE A 82 -1.77 7.90 -5.03
CA ILE A 82 -1.76 8.00 -3.57
C ILE A 82 -1.60 9.47 -3.15
N THR A 83 -2.45 9.96 -2.25
CA THR A 83 -2.34 11.32 -1.70
C THR A 83 -1.02 11.51 -0.95
N LYS A 84 -0.56 12.76 -0.80
CA LYS A 84 0.66 13.06 -0.06
C LYS A 84 0.61 12.51 1.37
N LYS A 85 -0.47 12.82 2.10
CA LYS A 85 -0.67 12.38 3.49
C LYS A 85 -0.67 10.85 3.62
N LYS A 86 -1.33 10.14 2.70
CA LYS A 86 -1.36 8.67 2.72
C LYS A 86 -0.01 8.06 2.36
N SER A 87 0.74 8.69 1.44
CA SER A 87 2.11 8.26 1.14
C SER A 87 2.99 8.35 2.38
N GLU A 88 2.97 9.47 3.09
CA GLU A 88 3.71 9.66 4.34
C GLU A 88 3.36 8.57 5.36
N THR A 89 2.06 8.34 5.59
CA THR A 89 1.60 7.28 6.50
C THR A 89 2.06 5.87 6.09
N LEU A 90 2.04 5.55 4.79
CA LEU A 90 2.49 4.25 4.28
C LEU A 90 4.00 4.10 4.43
N ILE A 91 4.77 5.15 4.12
CA ILE A 91 6.22 5.15 4.27
C ILE A 91 6.61 4.99 5.74
N GLU A 92 5.92 5.65 6.67
CA GLU A 92 6.15 5.44 8.09
C GLU A 92 5.91 3.99 8.51
N LYS A 93 4.85 3.35 8.00
CA LYS A 93 4.61 1.91 8.22
C LYS A 93 5.71 1.03 7.64
N ILE A 94 6.22 1.36 6.44
CA ILE A 94 7.35 0.64 5.85
C ILE A 94 8.61 0.81 6.71
N HIS A 95 8.83 2.00 7.27
CA HIS A 95 9.95 2.24 8.18
C HIS A 95 9.90 1.37 9.45
N THR A 96 8.71 0.99 9.95
CA THR A 96 8.63 0.08 11.10
C THR A 96 9.03 -1.38 10.79
N MET A 97 9.25 -1.72 9.51
CA MET A 97 9.68 -3.06 9.11
C MET A 97 11.20 -3.26 9.21
N THR A 98 11.93 -2.23 9.65
CA THR A 98 13.39 -2.29 9.76
C THR A 98 13.91 -1.48 10.96
N SER A 99 15.23 -1.55 11.22
CA SER A 99 15.85 -0.85 12.35
C SER A 99 15.96 0.67 12.11
N PRO A 100 16.05 1.49 13.17
CA PRO A 100 16.25 2.94 13.05
C PRO A 100 17.51 3.32 12.26
N GLY A 101 18.58 2.54 12.36
CA GLY A 101 19.81 2.73 11.58
C GLY A 101 19.59 2.58 10.10
N GLN A 102 18.85 1.56 9.69
CA GLN A 102 18.47 1.32 8.30
C GLN A 102 17.46 2.34 7.79
N VAL A 103 16.49 2.77 8.61
CA VAL A 103 15.58 3.88 8.28
C VAL A 103 16.35 5.16 7.95
N ALA A 104 17.39 5.48 8.72
CA ALA A 104 18.23 6.64 8.45
C ALA A 104 18.93 6.57 7.09
N LYS A 105 19.33 5.37 6.65
CA LYS A 105 19.90 5.14 5.30
C LYS A 105 18.84 5.32 4.21
N LEU A 106 17.63 4.80 4.40
CA LEU A 106 16.50 4.97 3.48
C LEU A 106 16.16 6.46 3.29
N LYS A 107 16.07 7.23 4.36
CA LYS A 107 15.74 8.66 4.33
C LYS A 107 16.79 9.52 3.62
N ARG A 108 18.08 9.22 3.74
CA ARG A 108 19.16 10.01 3.12
C ARG A 108 19.16 9.97 1.60
N ASN A 109 18.69 8.89 1.03
CA ASN A 109 18.80 8.60 -0.40
C ASN A 109 17.50 8.85 -1.17
N ASN A 110 16.47 9.40 -0.53
CA ASN A 110 15.20 9.67 -1.16
C ASN A 110 15.13 11.11 -1.68
N TYR A 111 15.24 11.24 -2.99
CA TYR A 111 14.90 12.47 -3.69
C TYR A 111 13.87 12.15 -4.77
N VAL A 112 12.60 12.31 -4.46
CA VAL A 112 11.53 12.20 -5.44
C VAL A 112 11.24 13.58 -5.99
N VAL A 113 11.42 13.74 -7.29
CA VAL A 113 11.03 14.96 -8.00
C VAL A 113 9.54 15.20 -7.74
N ASN A 114 9.19 16.40 -7.29
CA ASN A 114 7.85 16.85 -6.93
C ASN A 114 6.80 16.36 -7.94
N ARG A 115 6.16 15.21 -7.62
CA ARG A 115 5.00 14.75 -8.36
C ARG A 115 3.76 15.34 -7.72
N ILE A 116 2.93 16.00 -8.51
CA ILE A 116 1.62 16.50 -8.05
C ILE A 116 0.78 15.29 -7.66
N LYS A 117 0.57 15.11 -6.37
CA LYS A 117 -0.28 14.06 -5.81
C LYS A 117 -1.73 14.55 -5.73
N PRO A 118 -2.73 13.65 -5.87
CA PRO A 118 -4.12 14.02 -5.74
C PRO A 118 -4.48 14.36 -4.28
N ASP A 119 -5.52 15.18 -4.11
CA ASP A 119 -6.04 15.55 -2.80
C ASP A 119 -7.22 14.67 -2.35
N ASN A 120 -7.66 13.71 -3.17
CA ASN A 120 -8.83 12.89 -2.88
C ASN A 120 -8.46 11.68 -2.00
N GLU A 121 -8.60 11.83 -0.69
CA GLU A 121 -8.35 10.74 0.27
C GLU A 121 -9.41 9.61 0.21
N GLN A 122 -10.54 9.83 -0.46
CA GLN A 122 -11.60 8.82 -0.57
C GLN A 122 -11.30 7.72 -1.59
N ILE A 123 -10.25 7.89 -2.39
CA ILE A 123 -9.94 6.98 -3.51
C ILE A 123 -9.75 5.52 -3.07
N TYR A 124 -9.24 5.28 -1.87
CA TYR A 124 -9.12 3.93 -1.27
C TYR A 124 -10.47 3.30 -1.02
N TYR A 125 -11.40 4.06 -0.45
CA TYR A 125 -12.76 3.59 -0.17
C TYR A 125 -13.55 3.38 -1.46
N ILE A 126 -13.21 4.13 -2.51
CA ILE A 126 -13.80 3.94 -3.84
C ILE A 126 -13.33 2.60 -4.43
N ILE A 127 -12.02 2.31 -4.36
CA ILE A 127 -11.46 1.03 -4.84
C ILE A 127 -12.03 -0.14 -4.06
N ASP A 128 -12.04 -0.02 -2.75
CA ASP A 128 -12.56 -1.05 -1.85
C ASP A 128 -14.01 -1.38 -2.18
N ALA A 129 -14.87 -0.37 -2.30
CA ALA A 129 -16.26 -0.56 -2.69
C ALA A 129 -16.43 -1.18 -4.09
N ILE A 130 -15.55 -0.84 -5.05
CA ILE A 130 -15.58 -1.45 -6.37
C ILE A 130 -15.16 -2.93 -6.29
N ASN A 131 -14.12 -3.25 -5.50
CA ASN A 131 -13.70 -4.64 -5.27
C ASN A 131 -14.80 -5.46 -4.58
N ASP A 132 -15.44 -4.90 -3.56
CA ASP A 132 -16.57 -5.54 -2.88
C ASP A 132 -17.71 -5.83 -3.86
N ALA A 133 -18.06 -4.89 -4.72
CA ALA A 133 -19.10 -5.07 -5.73
C ALA A 133 -18.73 -6.15 -6.77
N ILE A 134 -17.47 -6.18 -7.22
CA ILE A 134 -16.96 -7.23 -8.14
C ILE A 134 -17.06 -8.60 -7.47
N ASN A 135 -16.60 -8.72 -6.22
CA ASN A 135 -16.63 -9.98 -5.48
C ASN A 135 -18.06 -10.45 -5.18
N ALA A 136 -18.98 -9.52 -4.94
CA ALA A 136 -20.39 -9.82 -4.70
C ALA A 136 -21.19 -10.04 -5.99
N GLY A 137 -20.63 -9.79 -7.17
CA GLY A 137 -21.36 -9.87 -8.44
C GLY A 137 -22.48 -8.83 -8.55
N LYS A 138 -22.30 -7.65 -7.97
CA LYS A 138 -23.33 -6.58 -7.91
C LYS A 138 -22.94 -5.36 -8.73
N GLN A 139 -23.96 -4.70 -9.27
CA GLN A 139 -23.79 -3.43 -9.97
C GLN A 139 -23.45 -2.30 -8.99
N ILE A 140 -22.79 -1.26 -9.51
CA ILE A 140 -22.48 -0.04 -8.78
C ILE A 140 -23.15 1.18 -9.42
N SER A 141 -23.45 2.18 -8.58
CA SER A 141 -23.86 3.51 -9.06
C SER A 141 -22.93 4.59 -8.51
N PHE A 142 -22.64 5.59 -9.33
CA PHE A 142 -21.74 6.69 -8.98
C PHE A 142 -21.94 7.91 -9.87
N GLN A 143 -21.49 9.07 -9.38
CA GLN A 143 -21.31 10.27 -10.19
C GLN A 143 -19.86 10.40 -10.64
N TYR A 144 -19.61 11.07 -11.73
CA TYR A 144 -18.31 11.16 -12.36
C TYR A 144 -17.89 12.61 -12.64
N TYR A 145 -16.64 12.95 -12.33
CA TYR A 145 -16.09 14.26 -12.59
C TYR A 145 -15.49 14.37 -13.98
N ASP A 146 -15.63 15.56 -14.56
CA ASP A 146 -14.80 16.04 -15.67
C ASP A 146 -14.00 17.25 -15.21
N TYR A 147 -12.94 17.59 -15.93
CA TYR A 147 -12.11 18.76 -15.67
C TYR A 147 -12.35 19.81 -16.73
N THR A 148 -12.69 21.01 -16.30
CA THR A 148 -12.74 22.18 -17.21
C THR A 148 -11.33 22.66 -17.52
N GLY A 149 -11.16 23.52 -18.55
CA GLY A 149 -9.87 24.11 -18.93
C GLY A 149 -9.13 24.84 -17.82
N LEU A 150 -9.80 25.19 -16.71
CA LEU A 150 -9.25 25.79 -15.51
C LEU A 150 -8.90 24.74 -14.42
N LYS A 151 -8.84 23.45 -14.76
CA LYS A 151 -8.62 22.33 -13.84
C LYS A 151 -9.66 22.24 -12.69
N LYS A 152 -10.82 22.86 -12.83
CA LYS A 152 -11.91 22.72 -11.87
C LYS A 152 -12.67 21.42 -12.11
N LYS A 153 -12.94 20.68 -11.04
CA LYS A 153 -13.79 19.49 -11.08
C LYS A 153 -15.24 19.91 -11.24
N VAL A 154 -15.90 19.37 -12.25
CA VAL A 154 -17.33 19.58 -12.51
C VAL A 154 -17.97 18.21 -12.72
N LEU A 155 -19.13 17.99 -12.12
CA LEU A 155 -19.87 16.75 -12.35
C LEU A 155 -20.25 16.63 -13.83
N LYS A 156 -19.86 15.54 -14.44
CA LYS A 156 -20.15 15.23 -15.85
C LYS A 156 -21.64 15.06 -16.07
N ASN A 157 -22.12 15.46 -17.23
CA ASN A 157 -23.52 15.36 -17.62
C ASN A 157 -24.50 15.93 -16.57
N LYS A 158 -24.20 17.12 -16.01
CA LYS A 158 -25.02 17.79 -14.99
C LYS A 158 -25.29 16.95 -13.74
N GLY A 159 -24.35 16.09 -13.35
CA GLY A 159 -24.45 15.25 -12.16
C GLY A 159 -25.22 13.93 -12.38
N GLU A 160 -25.32 13.48 -13.61
CA GLU A 160 -25.92 12.19 -13.93
C GLU A 160 -25.29 11.05 -13.13
N ILE A 161 -26.14 10.13 -12.66
CA ILE A 161 -25.72 8.90 -11.99
C ILE A 161 -25.43 7.83 -13.05
N TYR A 162 -24.19 7.35 -13.05
CA TYR A 162 -23.76 6.23 -13.88
C TYR A 162 -24.07 4.91 -13.16
N LYS A 163 -24.56 3.92 -13.90
CA LYS A 163 -24.69 2.53 -13.44
C LYS A 163 -23.74 1.66 -14.25
N LEU A 164 -23.04 0.76 -13.56
CA LEU A 164 -22.04 -0.10 -14.16
C LEU A 164 -22.10 -1.49 -13.54
N SER A 165 -22.03 -2.54 -14.38
CA SER A 165 -21.72 -3.90 -13.97
C SER A 165 -20.19 -4.04 -13.93
N PRO A 166 -19.52 -3.90 -12.78
CA PRO A 166 -18.06 -3.85 -12.73
C PRO A 166 -17.48 -5.27 -12.93
N TYR A 167 -16.46 -5.40 -13.75
CA TYR A 167 -15.81 -6.67 -14.05
C TYR A 167 -14.43 -6.78 -13.42
N LYS A 168 -13.60 -5.75 -13.63
CA LYS A 168 -12.21 -5.72 -13.14
C LYS A 168 -11.73 -4.31 -12.84
N LEU A 169 -10.82 -4.21 -11.89
CA LEU A 169 -9.97 -3.05 -11.71
C LEU A 169 -8.68 -3.25 -12.49
N LEU A 170 -8.33 -2.28 -13.32
CA LEU A 170 -7.13 -2.26 -14.14
C LEU A 170 -6.21 -1.16 -13.65
N TRP A 171 -4.93 -1.50 -13.42
CA TRP A 171 -3.89 -0.51 -13.21
C TRP A 171 -3.21 -0.22 -14.54
N CYS A 172 -3.32 1.01 -15.02
CA CYS A 172 -2.66 1.41 -16.25
C CYS A 172 -2.02 2.79 -16.11
N GLY A 173 -0.73 2.85 -16.40
CA GLY A 173 0.08 4.03 -16.14
C GLY A 173 0.06 4.38 -14.64
N ASP A 174 -0.41 5.59 -14.33
CA ASP A 174 -0.45 6.10 -12.95
C ASP A 174 -1.86 6.01 -12.31
N TYR A 175 -2.82 5.32 -12.93
CA TYR A 175 -4.22 5.38 -12.51
C TYR A 175 -4.90 4.00 -12.47
N TYR A 176 -5.89 3.89 -11.57
CA TYR A 176 -6.85 2.80 -11.62
C TYR A 176 -8.01 3.12 -12.55
N TYR A 177 -8.46 2.10 -13.26
CA TYR A 177 -9.67 2.11 -14.07
C TYR A 177 -10.57 0.97 -13.63
N VAL A 178 -11.87 1.22 -13.54
CA VAL A 178 -12.88 0.17 -13.44
C VAL A 178 -13.40 -0.14 -14.83
N LEU A 179 -13.23 -1.40 -15.24
CA LEU A 179 -13.81 -1.95 -16.47
C LEU A 179 -15.16 -2.56 -16.14
N GLY A 180 -16.18 -2.31 -16.95
CA GLY A 180 -17.48 -2.89 -16.74
C GLY A 180 -18.46 -2.60 -17.88
N TYR A 181 -19.63 -3.23 -17.83
CA TYR A 181 -20.68 -3.05 -18.81
C TYR A 181 -21.64 -1.93 -18.39
N SER A 182 -21.90 -1.03 -19.33
CA SER A 182 -22.90 0.03 -19.15
C SER A 182 -24.15 -0.32 -19.94
N GLU A 183 -25.26 -0.56 -19.25
CA GLU A 183 -26.56 -0.81 -19.88
C GLU A 183 -26.98 0.37 -20.75
N LYS A 184 -26.79 1.60 -20.26
CA LYS A 184 -27.13 2.82 -21.01
C LYS A 184 -26.41 2.92 -22.35
N LYS A 185 -25.16 2.43 -22.43
CA LYS A 185 -24.35 2.47 -23.67
C LYS A 185 -24.32 1.15 -24.40
N SER A 186 -24.93 0.11 -23.84
CA SER A 186 -24.97 -1.26 -24.38
C SER A 186 -23.58 -1.77 -24.79
N LYS A 187 -22.54 -1.44 -24.00
CA LYS A 187 -21.16 -1.86 -24.26
C LYS A 187 -20.29 -1.86 -23.01
N VAL A 188 -19.17 -2.56 -23.10
CA VAL A 188 -18.10 -2.48 -22.10
C VAL A 188 -17.38 -1.14 -22.21
N ILE A 189 -17.18 -0.50 -21.10
CA ILE A 189 -16.51 0.80 -20.97
C ILE A 189 -15.61 0.82 -19.74
N ASN A 190 -14.73 1.79 -19.67
CA ASN A 190 -13.89 2.03 -18.50
C ASN A 190 -14.15 3.42 -17.90
N PHE A 191 -13.90 3.53 -16.60
CA PHE A 191 -13.88 4.80 -15.88
C PHE A 191 -12.62 4.90 -15.05
N ARG A 192 -11.96 6.05 -15.06
CA ARG A 192 -10.87 6.34 -14.12
C ARG A 192 -11.44 6.48 -12.72
N VAL A 193 -10.87 5.72 -11.79
CA VAL A 193 -11.36 5.65 -10.40
C VAL A 193 -11.19 6.99 -9.66
N ASP A 194 -10.12 7.74 -9.93
CA ASP A 194 -9.86 9.05 -9.33
C ASP A 194 -10.86 10.15 -9.74
N ARG A 195 -11.67 9.90 -10.78
CA ARG A 195 -12.75 10.78 -11.24
C ARG A 195 -14.13 10.39 -10.73
N ILE A 196 -14.27 9.31 -9.98
CA ILE A 196 -15.49 8.95 -9.29
C ILE A 196 -15.69 9.93 -8.13
N ALA A 197 -16.87 10.52 -8.03
CA ALA A 197 -17.10 11.68 -7.16
C ALA A 197 -17.10 11.33 -5.67
N SER A 198 -17.62 10.14 -5.33
CA SER A 198 -17.71 9.63 -3.97
C SER A 198 -17.68 8.11 -3.98
N LYS A 199 -17.64 7.49 -2.79
CA LYS A 199 -17.75 6.03 -2.66
C LYS A 199 -18.97 5.55 -3.45
N PRO A 200 -18.79 4.61 -4.43
CA PRO A 200 -19.91 4.06 -5.18
C PRO A 200 -20.92 3.35 -4.27
N GLU A 201 -22.17 3.45 -4.61
CA GLU A 201 -23.23 2.65 -4.01
C GLU A 201 -23.26 1.28 -4.67
N ILE A 202 -23.26 0.21 -3.88
CA ILE A 202 -23.44 -1.16 -4.36
C ILE A 202 -24.95 -1.40 -4.45
N LEU A 203 -25.43 -1.67 -5.64
CA LEU A 203 -26.87 -1.88 -5.91
C LEU A 203 -27.27 -3.32 -5.60
N ASP A 204 -28.50 -3.52 -5.19
CA ASP A 204 -29.08 -4.88 -5.07
C ASP A 204 -29.52 -5.40 -6.45
N LYS A 205 -28.63 -5.31 -7.41
CA LYS A 205 -28.82 -5.81 -8.78
C LYS A 205 -27.56 -6.54 -9.22
N ASP A 206 -27.76 -7.74 -9.73
CA ASP A 206 -26.67 -8.56 -10.23
C ASP A 206 -26.00 -7.94 -11.47
N ILE A 207 -24.72 -8.21 -11.66
CA ILE A 207 -24.00 -7.75 -12.84
C ILE A 207 -24.55 -8.43 -14.09
N ILE A 208 -24.50 -7.73 -15.20
CA ILE A 208 -24.59 -8.36 -16.51
C ILE A 208 -23.26 -9.04 -16.77
N SER A 209 -23.28 -10.33 -17.10
CA SER A 209 -22.08 -11.10 -17.38
C SER A 209 -21.25 -10.46 -18.49
N MET A 210 -19.93 -10.63 -18.40
CA MET A 210 -19.03 -10.22 -19.46
C MET A 210 -19.36 -11.00 -20.75
N PRO A 211 -19.43 -10.35 -21.92
CA PRO A 211 -19.60 -11.06 -23.17
C PRO A 211 -18.49 -12.10 -23.36
N ASP A 212 -18.83 -13.31 -23.81
CA ASP A 212 -17.89 -14.43 -23.96
C ASP A 212 -16.78 -14.13 -24.98
N ASP A 213 -17.05 -13.27 -25.94
CA ASP A 213 -16.14 -12.83 -26.99
C ASP A 213 -15.32 -11.59 -26.62
N PHE A 214 -15.48 -11.06 -25.37
CA PHE A 214 -14.77 -9.86 -24.94
C PHE A 214 -13.34 -10.16 -24.49
N ASP A 215 -12.38 -9.77 -25.31
CA ASP A 215 -10.95 -9.86 -25.01
C ASP A 215 -10.45 -8.65 -24.25
N ILE A 216 -10.19 -8.83 -22.92
CA ILE A 216 -9.68 -7.78 -22.05
C ILE A 216 -8.28 -7.32 -22.48
N GLU A 217 -7.42 -8.24 -22.94
CA GLU A 217 -6.05 -7.90 -23.33
C GLU A 217 -6.05 -7.01 -24.59
N ASN A 218 -6.84 -7.39 -25.58
CA ASN A 218 -6.98 -6.59 -26.79
C ASN A 218 -7.61 -5.22 -26.49
N TYR A 219 -8.67 -5.20 -25.69
CA TYR A 219 -9.31 -3.95 -25.25
C TYR A 219 -8.32 -3.03 -24.53
N THR A 220 -7.49 -3.55 -23.63
CA THR A 220 -6.52 -2.75 -22.89
C THR A 220 -5.43 -2.21 -23.82
N LYS A 221 -4.97 -3.00 -24.79
CA LYS A 221 -4.01 -2.54 -25.80
C LYS A 221 -4.58 -1.38 -26.63
N GLU A 222 -5.80 -1.52 -27.12
CA GLU A 222 -6.45 -0.49 -27.95
C GLU A 222 -6.75 0.80 -27.17
N VAL A 223 -7.13 0.71 -25.91
CA VAL A 223 -7.60 1.87 -25.13
C VAL A 223 -6.45 2.61 -24.43
N PHE A 224 -5.39 1.92 -24.02
CA PHE A 224 -4.35 2.51 -23.18
C PHE A 224 -2.98 2.60 -23.84
N PHE A 225 -2.71 1.87 -24.90
CA PHE A 225 -1.37 1.76 -25.51
C PHE A 225 -1.29 2.17 -26.99
N MET A 226 -2.38 2.70 -27.55
CA MET A 226 -2.34 3.35 -28.87
C MET A 226 -1.90 4.80 -28.78
#